data_721247586078d3f9b438d4d4671b2f9f
#
_entry.id   721247586078d3f9b438d4d4671b2f9f
#
_cell.length_a   1.000
_cell.length_b   1.000
_cell.length_c   1.000
_cell.angle_alpha   90.00
_cell.angle_beta   90.00
_cell.angle_gamma   90.00
#
_symmetry.space_group_name_H-M   'P 1'
#
loop_
_entity.id
_entity.type
_entity.pdbx_description
1 polymer ?
#
loop_
_entity_poly.entity_id
_entity_poly.type
_entity_poly.pdbx_seq_one_letter_code
_entity_poly.pdbx_strand_id
1 'polypeptide(L)'
;MWGAAAEGGYILRHADPIPGAAMRYLHTMVRVKDLDASLRFYCQGLGLTEMYRTENERGRFTLVFLAAPEDVELARERKAPLVELTYNWDPEDYQGGRNFGHLAYRVDDIYETCQRLMDMGVTINRPPRDGHMAFVRSPDNISVELLQDGSLEPAEPWVSMPNTGAW
;
A
#
# COMPACT_ATOMS: atom_id res chain seq x y z
N MET A 1 -23.47 21.54 27.92
CA MET A 1 -23.14 20.13 28.08
C MET A 1 -23.02 19.53 26.68
N TRP A 2 -21.80 19.36 26.20
CA TRP A 2 -21.54 18.74 24.89
C TRP A 2 -21.11 17.29 25.15
N GLY A 3 -21.88 16.37 24.58
CA GLY A 3 -21.66 14.95 24.77
C GLY A 3 -20.38 14.48 24.09
N ALA A 4 -19.70 13.56 24.78
CA ALA A 4 -18.49 12.90 24.33
C ALA A 4 -18.71 12.19 22.99
N ALA A 5 -17.79 12.41 22.04
CA ALA A 5 -17.70 11.63 20.82
C ALA A 5 -17.47 10.16 21.18
N ALA A 6 -18.31 9.26 20.70
CA ALA A 6 -18.12 7.83 20.84
C ALA A 6 -16.85 7.42 20.07
N GLU A 7 -15.84 6.96 20.78
CA GLU A 7 -14.72 6.23 20.21
C GLU A 7 -15.30 5.00 19.50
N GLY A 8 -15.19 4.96 18.17
CA GLY A 8 -15.58 3.84 17.34
C GLY A 8 -14.64 2.65 17.57
N GLY A 9 -14.78 2.00 18.72
CA GLY A 9 -14.04 0.78 19.01
C GLY A 9 -14.46 -0.33 18.03
N TYR A 10 -13.51 -0.90 17.31
CA TYR A 10 -13.72 -2.13 16.55
C TYR A 10 -14.11 -3.24 17.53
N ILE A 11 -15.36 -3.70 17.43
CA ILE A 11 -15.78 -4.88 18.17
C ILE A 11 -15.15 -6.09 17.49
N LEU A 12 -14.04 -6.58 18.04
CA LEU A 12 -13.47 -7.86 17.66
C LEU A 12 -14.48 -8.96 18.03
N ARG A 13 -15.26 -9.41 17.04
CA ARG A 13 -16.04 -10.63 17.19
C ARG A 13 -15.09 -11.80 17.00
N HIS A 14 -14.61 -12.36 18.09
CA HIS A 14 -13.87 -13.62 18.05
C HIS A 14 -14.86 -14.70 17.62
N ALA A 15 -14.75 -15.15 16.35
CA ALA A 15 -15.26 -16.47 16.01
C ALA A 15 -14.32 -17.49 16.64
N ASP A 16 -14.86 -18.55 17.23
CA ASP A 16 -14.05 -19.64 17.73
C ASP A 16 -13.17 -20.17 16.59
N PRO A 17 -11.87 -20.37 16.84
CA PRO A 17 -10.99 -20.86 15.79
C PRO A 17 -11.44 -22.26 15.34
N ILE A 18 -11.48 -22.48 14.03
CA ILE A 18 -11.79 -23.81 13.48
C ILE A 18 -10.70 -24.76 13.95
N PRO A 19 -11.02 -25.82 14.71
CA PRO A 19 -10.02 -26.76 15.21
C PRO A 19 -9.22 -27.38 14.06
N GLY A 20 -7.88 -27.32 14.15
CA GLY A 20 -6.97 -27.86 13.14
C GLY A 20 -6.72 -26.96 11.92
N ALA A 21 -7.38 -25.81 11.81
CA ALA A 21 -7.13 -24.86 10.72
C ALA A 21 -5.86 -24.04 11.03
N ALA A 22 -4.78 -24.29 10.28
CA ALA A 22 -3.56 -23.49 10.30
C ALA A 22 -3.44 -22.77 8.96
N MET A 23 -3.89 -21.51 8.90
CA MET A 23 -3.79 -20.66 7.71
C MET A 23 -3.18 -19.32 8.07
N ARG A 24 -2.34 -18.79 7.19
CA ARG A 24 -1.71 -17.48 7.33
C ARG A 24 -1.77 -16.74 6.00
N TYR A 25 -2.05 -15.44 6.06
CA TYR A 25 -1.89 -14.58 4.90
C TYR A 25 -0.40 -14.52 4.52
N LEU A 26 -0.08 -14.66 3.22
CA LEU A 26 1.28 -14.58 2.70
C LEU A 26 1.54 -13.29 1.94
N HIS A 27 0.81 -13.06 0.86
CA HIS A 27 1.00 -11.88 0.03
C HIS A 27 -0.26 -11.52 -0.77
N THR A 28 -0.28 -10.26 -1.23
CA THR A 28 -1.13 -9.82 -2.33
C THR A 28 -0.25 -9.66 -3.56
N MET A 29 -0.65 -10.23 -4.69
CA MET A 29 0.04 -10.07 -5.96
C MET A 29 -0.62 -8.96 -6.79
N VAL A 30 0.22 -8.10 -7.35
CA VAL A 30 -0.17 -7.10 -8.36
C VAL A 30 0.71 -7.25 -9.60
N ARG A 31 0.11 -7.12 -10.79
CA ARG A 31 0.87 -7.10 -12.03
C ARG A 31 1.40 -5.70 -12.30
N VAL A 32 2.61 -5.63 -12.82
CA VAL A 32 3.28 -4.37 -13.15
C VAL A 32 3.77 -4.41 -14.59
N LYS A 33 3.56 -3.33 -15.32
CA LYS A 33 3.95 -3.19 -16.73
C LYS A 33 5.40 -2.72 -16.89
N ASP A 34 5.87 -1.94 -15.91
CA ASP A 34 7.25 -1.42 -15.83
C ASP A 34 7.77 -1.69 -14.43
N LEU A 35 8.69 -2.66 -14.33
CA LEU A 35 9.25 -3.08 -13.05
C LEU A 35 10.07 -1.97 -12.38
N ASP A 36 10.85 -1.21 -13.14
CA ASP A 36 11.69 -0.15 -12.59
C ASP A 36 10.86 1.02 -12.07
N ALA A 37 9.81 1.43 -12.80
CA ALA A 37 8.87 2.44 -12.35
C ALA A 37 8.14 1.98 -11.08
N SER A 38 7.74 0.72 -11.02
CA SER A 38 7.05 0.14 -9.86
C SER A 38 7.98 0.04 -8.64
N LEU A 39 9.22 -0.39 -8.81
CA LEU A 39 10.21 -0.41 -7.72
C LEU A 39 10.53 1.00 -7.21
N ARG A 40 10.60 1.99 -8.09
CA ARG A 40 10.73 3.39 -7.64
C ARG A 40 9.53 3.81 -6.77
N PHE A 41 8.31 3.50 -7.20
CA PHE A 41 7.11 3.85 -6.45
C PHE A 41 7.05 3.12 -5.10
N TYR A 42 7.15 1.79 -5.10
CA TYR A 42 6.99 0.99 -3.88
C TYR A 42 8.18 1.10 -2.93
N CYS A 43 9.43 1.08 -3.45
CA CYS A 43 10.62 1.08 -2.60
C CYS A 43 11.09 2.51 -2.26
N GLN A 44 11.22 3.40 -3.23
CA GLN A 44 11.72 4.76 -2.96
C GLN A 44 10.60 5.68 -2.46
N GLY A 45 9.39 5.56 -3.01
CA GLY A 45 8.23 6.37 -2.63
C GLY A 45 7.62 5.94 -1.30
N LEU A 46 7.24 4.68 -1.17
CA LEU A 46 6.57 4.13 0.02
C LEU A 46 7.54 3.56 1.07
N GLY A 47 8.81 3.34 0.72
CA GLY A 47 9.82 2.82 1.64
C GLY A 47 9.83 1.29 1.80
N LEU A 48 9.13 0.52 0.94
CA LEU A 48 9.14 -0.92 1.03
C LEU A 48 10.53 -1.48 0.72
N THR A 49 10.86 -2.60 1.32
CA THR A 49 12.13 -3.31 1.12
C THR A 49 11.94 -4.51 0.21
N GLU A 50 12.75 -4.62 -0.84
CA GLU A 50 12.83 -5.85 -1.63
C GLU A 50 13.43 -6.98 -0.79
N MET A 51 12.65 -8.02 -0.58
CA MET A 51 13.06 -9.18 0.21
C MET A 51 13.76 -10.23 -0.63
N TYR A 52 13.22 -10.51 -1.81
CA TYR A 52 13.78 -11.43 -2.79
C TYR A 52 13.06 -11.28 -4.12
N ARG A 53 13.71 -11.78 -5.19
CA ARG A 53 13.09 -11.91 -6.51
C ARG A 53 13.38 -13.28 -7.12
N THR A 54 12.57 -13.64 -8.09
CA THR A 54 12.70 -14.88 -8.84
C THR A 54 12.38 -14.62 -10.31
N GLU A 55 13.20 -15.13 -11.19
CA GLU A 55 12.97 -15.10 -12.63
C GLU A 55 12.55 -16.50 -13.11
N ASN A 56 11.54 -16.54 -13.96
CA ASN A 56 11.04 -17.76 -14.55
C ASN A 56 11.16 -17.68 -16.07
N GLU A 57 12.24 -18.21 -16.60
CA GLU A 57 12.54 -18.25 -18.05
C GLU A 57 11.43 -18.94 -18.86
N ARG A 58 10.93 -20.06 -18.35
CA ARG A 58 9.90 -20.82 -19.04
C ARG A 58 8.56 -20.09 -19.06
N GLY A 59 8.21 -19.45 -17.95
CA GLY A 59 6.98 -18.66 -17.79
C GLY A 59 7.12 -17.23 -18.30
N ARG A 60 8.34 -16.78 -18.57
CA ARG A 60 8.67 -15.42 -19.06
C ARG A 60 8.14 -14.33 -18.13
N PHE A 61 8.49 -14.42 -16.85
CA PHE A 61 8.12 -13.41 -15.86
C PHE A 61 9.18 -13.28 -14.74
N THR A 62 9.16 -12.14 -14.09
CA THR A 62 9.92 -11.86 -12.86
C THR A 62 8.94 -11.59 -11.73
N LEU A 63 9.18 -12.21 -10.58
CA LEU A 63 8.47 -11.94 -9.34
C LEU A 63 9.40 -11.17 -8.40
N VAL A 64 8.90 -10.12 -7.79
CA VAL A 64 9.61 -9.35 -6.75
C VAL A 64 8.72 -9.23 -5.52
N PHE A 65 9.25 -9.63 -4.37
CA PHE A 65 8.52 -9.63 -3.11
C PHE A 65 9.01 -8.52 -2.20
N LEU A 66 8.08 -7.66 -1.78
CA LEU A 66 8.35 -6.47 -1.00
C LEU A 66 7.69 -6.56 0.38
N ALA A 67 8.39 -6.11 1.42
CA ALA A 67 7.88 -5.97 2.77
C ALA A 67 7.81 -4.50 3.19
N ALA A 68 6.82 -4.14 4.00
CA ALA A 68 6.83 -2.86 4.69
C ALA A 68 7.99 -2.82 5.71
N PRO A 69 8.58 -1.64 6.01
CA PRO A 69 9.77 -1.57 6.87
C PRO A 69 9.64 -2.29 8.21
N GLU A 70 8.51 -2.16 8.88
CA GLU A 70 8.26 -2.81 10.17
C GLU A 70 8.02 -4.32 10.06
N ASP A 71 7.65 -4.82 8.88
CA ASP A 71 7.40 -6.24 8.64
C ASP A 71 8.64 -7.00 8.14
N VAL A 72 9.78 -6.33 7.89
CA VAL A 72 10.98 -6.94 7.26
C VAL A 72 11.47 -8.18 8.01
N GLU A 73 11.59 -8.12 9.34
CA GLU A 73 12.08 -9.25 10.12
C GLU A 73 11.08 -10.42 10.10
N LEU A 74 9.81 -10.13 10.26
CA LEU A 74 8.74 -11.14 10.16
C LEU A 74 8.69 -11.76 8.76
N ALA A 75 8.80 -10.93 7.73
CA ALA A 75 8.83 -11.38 6.35
C ALA A 75 10.06 -12.24 6.04
N ARG A 76 11.21 -11.93 6.64
CA ARG A 76 12.43 -12.75 6.52
C ARG A 76 12.25 -14.14 7.09
N GLU A 77 11.65 -14.24 8.27
CA GLU A 77 11.41 -15.53 8.94
C GLU A 77 10.32 -16.37 8.26
N ARG A 78 9.21 -15.71 7.86
CA ARG A 78 7.94 -16.37 7.54
C ARG A 78 7.49 -16.20 6.11
N LYS A 79 8.22 -15.43 5.30
CA LYS A 79 7.83 -15.06 3.93
C LYS A 79 6.46 -14.36 3.85
N ALA A 80 6.12 -13.61 4.90
CA ALA A 80 4.83 -12.91 5.04
C ALA A 80 4.90 -11.84 6.17
N PRO A 81 4.10 -10.75 6.11
CA PRO A 81 3.26 -10.35 4.97
C PRO A 81 4.09 -9.72 3.85
N LEU A 82 3.65 -9.84 2.59
CA LEU A 82 4.37 -9.30 1.44
C LEU A 82 3.43 -8.71 0.39
N VAL A 83 3.96 -7.85 -0.44
CA VAL A 83 3.40 -7.51 -1.76
C VAL A 83 4.28 -8.17 -2.82
N GLU A 84 3.66 -8.95 -3.71
CA GLU A 84 4.32 -9.56 -4.85
C GLU A 84 4.07 -8.71 -6.09
N LEU A 85 5.14 -8.20 -6.71
CA LEU A 85 5.08 -7.60 -8.03
C LEU A 85 5.36 -8.68 -9.07
N THR A 86 4.44 -8.89 -10.01
CA THR A 86 4.62 -9.80 -11.15
C THR A 86 4.82 -8.98 -12.41
N TYR A 87 6.02 -9.05 -12.97
CA TYR A 87 6.37 -8.45 -14.24
C TYR A 87 6.44 -9.52 -15.32
N ASN A 88 5.49 -9.49 -16.26
CA ASN A 88 5.51 -10.34 -17.44
C ASN A 88 6.44 -9.75 -18.51
N TRP A 89 7.36 -10.57 -19.06
CA TRP A 89 8.34 -10.10 -20.05
C TRP A 89 7.71 -9.80 -21.41
N ASP A 90 6.59 -10.46 -21.71
CA ASP A 90 5.80 -10.14 -22.88
C ASP A 90 4.88 -8.96 -22.56
N PRO A 91 4.84 -7.90 -23.39
CA PRO A 91 4.03 -6.73 -23.14
C PRO A 91 2.55 -7.07 -22.99
N GLU A 92 1.94 -6.55 -21.93
CA GLU A 92 0.52 -6.74 -21.62
C GLU A 92 -0.07 -5.43 -21.11
N ASP A 93 -1.30 -5.11 -21.50
CA ASP A 93 -2.05 -3.98 -20.98
C ASP A 93 -2.98 -4.44 -19.86
N TYR A 94 -2.80 -3.89 -18.67
CA TYR A 94 -3.64 -4.20 -17.53
C TYR A 94 -4.77 -3.21 -17.41
N GLN A 95 -5.98 -3.73 -17.28
CA GLN A 95 -7.16 -2.94 -16.99
C GLN A 95 -7.65 -3.27 -15.59
N GLY A 96 -7.63 -2.29 -14.71
CA GLY A 96 -8.18 -2.42 -13.37
C GLY A 96 -9.70 -2.57 -13.43
N GLY A 97 -10.23 -3.51 -12.65
CA GLY A 97 -11.66 -3.59 -12.36
C GLY A 97 -12.00 -2.81 -11.08
N ARG A 98 -13.24 -2.93 -10.63
CA ARG A 98 -13.67 -2.39 -9.34
C ARG A 98 -13.69 -3.42 -8.21
N ASN A 99 -13.38 -4.67 -8.52
CA ASN A 99 -13.40 -5.74 -7.54
C ASN A 99 -12.23 -5.64 -6.56
N PHE A 100 -11.01 -5.37 -7.04
CA PHE A 100 -9.89 -5.05 -6.18
C PHE A 100 -10.04 -3.60 -5.67
N GLY A 101 -9.92 -3.41 -4.36
CA GLY A 101 -10.00 -2.10 -3.71
C GLY A 101 -8.65 -1.38 -3.75
N HIS A 102 -7.87 -1.54 -2.67
CA HIS A 102 -6.58 -0.88 -2.51
C HIS A 102 -5.64 -1.72 -1.63
N LEU A 103 -4.37 -1.38 -1.66
CA LEU A 103 -3.39 -1.72 -0.63
C LEU A 103 -3.40 -0.61 0.41
N ALA A 104 -3.30 -0.95 1.70
CA ALA A 104 -3.24 0.04 2.77
C ALA A 104 -1.93 -0.10 3.56
N TYR A 105 -1.30 1.05 3.86
CA TYR A 105 -0.09 1.13 4.65
C TYR A 105 -0.26 2.16 5.76
N ARG A 106 0.20 1.82 6.96
CA ARG A 106 0.38 2.77 8.03
C ARG A 106 1.71 3.51 7.83
N VAL A 107 1.73 4.80 8.09
CA VAL A 107 2.91 5.66 7.99
C VAL A 107 3.07 6.51 9.24
N ASP A 108 4.32 6.78 9.63
CA ASP A 108 4.65 7.57 10.81
C ASP A 108 4.34 9.06 10.61
N ASP A 109 4.57 9.57 9.40
CA ASP A 109 4.24 10.94 9.01
C ASP A 109 3.65 10.96 7.59
N ILE A 110 2.33 11.18 7.54
CA ILE A 110 1.58 11.16 6.28
C ILE A 110 1.91 12.38 5.40
N TYR A 111 2.26 13.52 6.02
CA TYR A 111 2.62 14.73 5.27
C TYR A 111 3.98 14.58 4.60
N GLU A 112 4.98 14.08 5.33
CA GLU A 112 6.30 13.80 4.79
C GLU A 112 6.23 12.73 3.69
N THR A 113 5.46 11.68 3.90
CA THR A 113 5.27 10.61 2.91
C THR A 113 4.59 11.13 1.63
N CYS A 114 3.52 11.92 1.76
CA CYS A 114 2.86 12.53 0.61
C CYS A 114 3.77 13.53 -0.10
N GLN A 115 4.57 14.33 0.62
CA GLN A 115 5.51 15.27 0.02
C GLN A 115 6.59 14.54 -0.79
N ARG A 116 7.19 13.50 -0.22
CA ARG A 116 8.17 12.66 -0.93
C ARG A 116 7.60 12.06 -2.23
N LEU A 117 6.37 11.55 -2.17
CA LEU A 117 5.69 11.03 -3.36
C LEU A 117 5.44 12.11 -4.41
N MET A 118 5.00 13.30 -4.01
CA MET A 118 4.83 14.45 -4.92
C MET A 118 6.15 14.88 -5.57
N ASP A 119 7.24 14.91 -4.82
CA ASP A 119 8.57 15.26 -5.33
C ASP A 119 9.06 14.24 -6.37
N MET A 120 8.57 13.01 -6.29
CA MET A 120 8.82 11.95 -7.28
C MET A 120 7.85 11.99 -8.47
N GLY A 121 6.92 12.95 -8.52
CA GLY A 121 5.93 13.12 -9.59
C GLY A 121 4.67 12.25 -9.41
N VAL A 122 4.45 11.66 -8.25
CA VAL A 122 3.23 10.89 -7.94
C VAL A 122 2.10 11.87 -7.60
N THR A 123 0.94 11.68 -8.22
CA THR A 123 -0.26 12.47 -7.90
C THR A 123 -0.85 12.01 -6.58
N ILE A 124 -1.10 12.94 -5.66
CA ILE A 124 -1.87 12.67 -4.44
C ILE A 124 -3.36 12.79 -4.80
N ASN A 125 -4.02 11.66 -5.01
CA ASN A 125 -5.41 11.63 -5.48
C ASN A 125 -6.40 12.16 -4.42
N ARG A 126 -6.23 11.73 -3.17
CA ARG A 126 -6.90 12.29 -2.00
C ARG A 126 -5.83 12.81 -1.02
N PRO A 127 -5.66 14.13 -0.91
CA PRO A 127 -4.72 14.72 0.05
C PRO A 127 -5.10 14.41 1.51
N PRO A 128 -4.13 14.35 2.42
CA PRO A 128 -4.35 14.09 3.85
C PRO A 128 -4.86 15.34 4.59
N ARG A 129 -6.04 15.89 4.18
CA ARG A 129 -6.60 17.13 4.72
C ARG A 129 -6.94 17.06 6.21
N ASP A 130 -7.25 15.87 6.67
CA ASP A 130 -7.60 15.56 8.06
C ASP A 130 -6.38 15.13 8.91
N GLY A 131 -5.18 15.14 8.33
CA GLY A 131 -3.97 14.65 8.98
C GLY A 131 -3.95 13.14 9.21
N HIS A 132 -4.86 12.39 8.58
CA HIS A 132 -5.06 10.98 8.89
C HIS A 132 -4.98 10.05 7.68
N MET A 133 -5.56 10.41 6.53
CA MET A 133 -5.70 9.49 5.41
C MET A 133 -5.41 10.16 4.07
N ALA A 134 -4.66 9.49 3.21
CA ALA A 134 -4.41 9.89 1.83
C ALA A 134 -4.60 8.73 0.87
N PHE A 135 -4.83 9.03 -0.41
CA PHE A 135 -4.81 8.04 -1.48
C PHE A 135 -3.89 8.49 -2.61
N VAL A 136 -3.12 7.54 -3.11
CA VAL A 136 -2.29 7.65 -4.31
C VAL A 136 -2.50 6.46 -5.22
N ARG A 137 -1.94 6.49 -6.44
CA ARG A 137 -1.94 5.35 -7.34
C ARG A 137 -0.53 4.99 -7.77
N SER A 138 -0.28 3.68 -7.86
CA SER A 138 0.95 3.15 -8.46
C SER A 138 1.00 3.44 -9.96
N PRO A 139 2.16 3.25 -10.62
CA PRO A 139 2.27 3.38 -12.08
C PRO A 139 1.26 2.53 -12.86
N ASP A 140 0.86 1.39 -12.30
CA ASP A 140 -0.14 0.47 -12.89
C ASP A 140 -1.56 0.72 -12.39
N ASN A 141 -1.81 1.91 -11.83
CA ASN A 141 -3.12 2.35 -11.40
C ASN A 141 -3.71 1.56 -10.21
N ILE A 142 -2.87 0.87 -9.44
CA ILE A 142 -3.29 0.25 -8.19
C ILE A 142 -3.50 1.35 -7.14
N SER A 143 -4.67 1.39 -6.54
CA SER A 143 -4.97 2.31 -5.45
C SER A 143 -4.19 1.94 -4.19
N VAL A 144 -3.59 2.94 -3.54
CA VAL A 144 -2.85 2.79 -2.29
C VAL A 144 -3.37 3.80 -1.29
N GLU A 145 -3.85 3.31 -0.15
CA GLU A 145 -4.26 4.09 1.00
C GLU A 145 -3.08 4.27 1.95
N LEU A 146 -2.86 5.49 2.40
CA LEU A 146 -1.90 5.83 3.44
C LEU A 146 -2.68 6.26 4.68
N LEU A 147 -2.37 5.66 5.81
CA LEU A 147 -2.99 5.93 7.11
C LEU A 147 -1.94 6.39 8.10
N GLN A 148 -2.15 7.56 8.70
CA GLN A 148 -1.30 8.08 9.77
C GLN A 148 -1.33 7.16 10.99
N ASP A 149 -0.19 6.86 11.58
CA ASP A 149 -0.14 6.29 12.92
C ASP A 149 -0.46 7.38 13.96
N GLY A 150 -1.58 7.20 14.66
CA GLY A 150 -2.17 8.27 15.46
C GLY A 150 -2.87 9.33 14.61
N SER A 151 -2.72 10.60 14.94
CA SER A 151 -3.30 11.73 14.19
C SER A 151 -2.37 12.94 14.21
N LEU A 152 -2.29 13.64 13.09
CA LEU A 152 -1.63 14.93 12.97
C LEU A 152 -2.67 16.04 12.85
N GLU A 153 -2.32 17.24 13.33
CA GLU A 153 -3.16 18.41 13.12
C GLU A 153 -3.25 18.75 11.62
N PRO A 154 -4.44 19.12 11.11
CA PRO A 154 -4.59 19.57 9.75
C PRO A 154 -3.64 20.72 9.41
N ALA A 155 -2.91 20.61 8.30
CA ALA A 155 -1.89 21.57 7.90
C ALA A 155 -1.96 21.92 6.42
N GLU A 156 -1.58 23.16 6.08
CA GLU A 156 -1.38 23.58 4.70
C GLU A 156 -0.06 22.97 4.14
N PRO A 157 0.02 22.64 2.82
CA PRO A 157 -1.00 22.93 1.80
C PRO A 157 -2.12 21.88 1.70
N TRP A 158 -2.09 20.84 2.53
CA TRP A 158 -2.95 19.67 2.41
C TRP A 158 -4.43 19.99 2.65
N VAL A 159 -4.73 20.87 3.61
CA VAL A 159 -6.12 21.27 3.96
C VAL A 159 -6.84 21.84 2.77
N SER A 160 -6.19 22.72 2.01
CA SER A 160 -6.79 23.40 0.86
C SER A 160 -6.66 22.62 -0.46
N MET A 161 -5.84 21.54 -0.50
CA MET A 161 -5.58 20.79 -1.72
C MET A 161 -6.80 19.99 -2.17
N PRO A 162 -7.27 20.14 -3.43
CA PRO A 162 -8.42 19.40 -3.94
C PRO A 162 -8.07 17.92 -4.22
N ASN A 163 -9.11 17.09 -4.32
CA ASN A 163 -8.95 15.74 -4.86
C ASN A 163 -8.60 15.78 -6.35
N THR A 164 -7.78 14.84 -6.80
CA THR A 164 -7.37 14.69 -8.19
C THR A 164 -7.72 13.30 -8.70
N GLY A 165 -8.61 13.18 -9.67
CA GLY A 165 -9.06 11.91 -10.21
C GLY A 165 -9.87 11.07 -9.22
N ALA A 166 -9.89 9.75 -9.43
CA ALA A 166 -10.53 8.77 -8.57
C ALA A 166 -9.48 7.92 -7.84
N TRP A 167 -9.82 7.41 -6.68
CA TRP A 167 -8.96 6.56 -5.85
C TRP A 167 -9.69 5.31 -5.37
#